data_4e775c35f44d2d7087dc1eaedbc18b81
#
_entry.id   4e775c35f44d2d7087dc1eaedbc18b81
#
_cell.length_a   1.000
_cell.length_b   1.000
_cell.length_c   1.000
_cell.angle_alpha   90.00
_cell.angle_beta   90.00
_cell.angle_gamma   90.00
#
_symmetry.space_group_name_H-M   'P 1'
#
loop_
_entity.id
_entity.type
_entity.pdbx_description
1 polymer ?
#
loop_
_entity_poly.entity_id
_entity_poly.type
_entity_poly.pdbx_seq_one_letter_code
_entity_poly.pdbx_strand_id
1 'polypeptide(L)'
;MSIQQMYRQQPLTEAKVKRPTDIEIIPLNFEAKQVKPVMSRDTLDLHYDKLAKGYAKRYNNNEGNPEFNYAGAFLHNVYFPQFREVRDNNKPNGPMKGFIEKHFGTYEVFQKEVEFKAMAIEGSGWVYLASDGKIKTIEEHEVRDDILLLIDWWEHAFILDYGSDKKKYLRETWKIINWNVISTRWGQSVRK
;
A
#
# COMPACT_ATOMS: atom_id res chain seq x y z
N MET A 1 -39.02 -26.29 -1.04
CA MET A 1 -38.01 -25.26 -1.39
C MET A 1 -36.70 -25.66 -0.75
N SER A 2 -35.64 -25.93 -1.52
CA SER A 2 -34.37 -26.41 -1.01
C SER A 2 -33.55 -25.25 -0.42
N ILE A 3 -32.78 -25.55 0.62
CA ILE A 3 -31.87 -24.60 1.32
C ILE A 3 -30.87 -23.92 0.37
N GLN A 4 -30.62 -24.47 -0.80
CA GLN A 4 -29.76 -23.89 -1.84
C GLN A 4 -30.36 -22.67 -2.58
N GLN A 5 -31.63 -22.36 -2.44
CA GLN A 5 -32.27 -21.19 -3.06
C GLN A 5 -32.22 -19.92 -2.18
N MET A 6 -31.80 -20.02 -0.91
CA MET A 6 -31.75 -18.88 0.02
C MET A 6 -30.44 -18.11 0.01
N TYR A 7 -29.38 -18.57 -0.66
CA TYR A 7 -28.07 -17.92 -0.70
C TYR A 7 -27.68 -17.34 -2.06
N ARG A 8 -28.63 -17.04 -2.92
CA ARG A 8 -28.36 -16.10 -4.03
C ARG A 8 -28.47 -14.66 -3.47
N GLN A 9 -27.47 -14.26 -2.71
CA GLN A 9 -27.21 -12.82 -2.58
C GLN A 9 -26.82 -12.33 -3.99
N GLN A 10 -27.61 -11.41 -4.52
CA GLN A 10 -27.24 -10.68 -5.73
C GLN A 10 -25.87 -10.04 -5.46
N PRO A 11 -24.89 -10.17 -6.36
CA PRO A 11 -23.67 -9.43 -6.22
C PRO A 11 -24.06 -7.95 -6.20
N LEU A 12 -23.63 -7.23 -5.16
CA LEU A 12 -23.66 -5.77 -5.15
C LEU A 12 -23.02 -5.34 -6.48
N THR A 13 -23.74 -4.63 -7.30
CA THR A 13 -23.22 -4.05 -8.53
C THR A 13 -22.16 -3.04 -8.12
N GLU A 14 -20.91 -3.49 -8.04
CA GLU A 14 -19.76 -2.60 -7.98
C GLU A 14 -19.87 -1.67 -9.18
N ALA A 15 -20.03 -0.38 -8.91
CA ALA A 15 -19.90 0.61 -9.95
C ALA A 15 -18.50 0.42 -10.54
N LYS A 16 -18.41 -0.16 -11.75
CA LYS A 16 -17.14 -0.42 -12.43
C LYS A 16 -16.44 0.93 -12.59
N VAL A 17 -15.45 1.18 -11.75
CA VAL A 17 -14.57 2.34 -11.92
C VAL A 17 -14.02 2.24 -13.34
N LYS A 18 -14.33 3.21 -14.19
CA LYS A 18 -13.86 3.24 -15.58
C LYS A 18 -12.35 3.35 -15.54
N ARG A 19 -11.66 2.26 -15.82
CA ARG A 19 -10.19 2.21 -15.83
C ARG A 19 -9.69 3.06 -17.00
N PRO A 20 -8.55 3.74 -16.85
CA PRO A 20 -7.90 4.40 -17.98
C PRO A 20 -7.46 3.36 -19.02
N THR A 21 -7.25 3.81 -20.25
CA THR A 21 -6.77 2.96 -21.35
C THR A 21 -5.33 2.50 -21.14
N ASP A 22 -4.56 3.28 -20.39
CA ASP A 22 -3.15 3.05 -20.06
C ASP A 22 -2.82 3.57 -18.66
N ILE A 23 -1.73 3.10 -18.08
CA ILE A 23 -1.20 3.51 -16.77
C ILE A 23 0.32 3.61 -16.85
N GLU A 24 0.87 4.68 -16.29
CA GLU A 24 2.30 4.85 -16.10
C GLU A 24 2.66 4.77 -14.63
N ILE A 25 3.87 4.29 -14.31
CA ILE A 25 4.39 4.34 -12.96
C ILE A 25 4.96 5.71 -12.67
N ILE A 26 4.46 6.34 -11.60
CA ILE A 26 4.89 7.66 -11.14
C ILE A 26 6.39 7.61 -10.82
N PRO A 27 7.20 8.56 -11.35
CA PRO A 27 8.61 8.63 -11.04
C PRO A 27 8.87 8.73 -9.52
N LEU A 28 9.96 8.11 -9.07
CA LEU A 28 10.38 8.21 -7.67
C LEU A 28 10.66 9.68 -7.31
N ASN A 29 10.14 10.12 -6.19
CA ASN A 29 10.35 11.46 -5.62
C ASN A 29 11.54 11.51 -4.64
N PHE A 30 12.38 10.48 -4.63
CA PHE A 30 13.58 10.31 -3.81
C PHE A 30 14.67 9.57 -4.60
N GLU A 31 15.91 9.74 -4.16
CA GLU A 31 17.05 8.95 -4.67
C GLU A 31 17.26 7.69 -3.82
N ALA A 32 17.74 6.60 -4.42
CA ALA A 32 17.98 5.33 -3.73
C ALA A 32 18.84 5.45 -2.46
N LYS A 33 19.84 6.37 -2.47
CA LYS A 33 20.68 6.63 -1.28
C LYS A 33 19.94 7.22 -0.09
N GLN A 34 18.81 7.91 -0.33
CA GLN A 34 18.04 8.60 0.72
C GLN A 34 17.18 7.64 1.54
N VAL A 35 16.83 6.49 0.99
CA VAL A 35 16.01 5.45 1.67
C VAL A 35 16.85 4.33 2.27
N LYS A 36 18.17 4.31 2.05
CA LYS A 36 19.08 3.38 2.73
C LYS A 36 19.18 3.71 4.23
N PRO A 37 19.30 2.70 5.11
CA PRO A 37 19.37 1.26 4.85
C PRO A 37 17.99 0.56 4.78
N VAL A 38 16.89 1.32 4.80
CA VAL A 38 15.53 0.74 4.84
C VAL A 38 15.18 -0.01 3.56
N MET A 39 15.61 0.53 2.43
CA MET A 39 15.41 -0.09 1.11
C MET A 39 16.72 0.02 0.32
N SER A 40 17.30 -1.11 -0.07
CA SER A 40 18.51 -1.14 -0.86
C SER A 40 18.26 -0.75 -2.32
N ARG A 41 19.36 -0.50 -3.05
CA ARG A 41 19.28 -0.28 -4.51
C ARG A 41 18.74 -1.52 -5.21
N ASP A 42 19.19 -2.71 -4.81
CA ASP A 42 18.77 -3.97 -5.42
C ASP A 42 17.26 -4.20 -5.23
N THR A 43 16.72 -3.87 -4.04
CA THR A 43 15.28 -3.91 -3.80
C THR A 43 14.55 -2.91 -4.68
N LEU A 44 15.03 -1.67 -4.85
CA LEU A 44 14.42 -0.69 -5.75
C LEU A 44 14.46 -1.14 -7.22
N ASP A 45 15.58 -1.68 -7.68
CA ASP A 45 15.73 -2.17 -9.05
C ASP A 45 14.77 -3.34 -9.33
N LEU A 46 14.57 -4.23 -8.37
CA LEU A 46 13.59 -5.30 -8.47
C LEU A 46 12.17 -4.77 -8.38
N HIS A 47 11.84 -4.07 -7.29
CA HIS A 47 10.48 -3.70 -6.92
C HIS A 47 9.90 -2.61 -7.81
N TYR A 48 10.66 -1.51 -8.03
CA TYR A 48 10.20 -0.39 -8.84
C TYR A 48 10.47 -0.60 -10.33
N ASP A 49 11.73 -0.88 -10.72
CA ASP A 49 12.11 -0.89 -12.13
C ASP A 49 11.63 -2.15 -12.88
N LYS A 50 11.58 -3.31 -12.22
CA LYS A 50 11.13 -4.55 -12.87
C LYS A 50 9.66 -4.85 -12.60
N LEU A 51 9.20 -4.86 -11.33
CA LEU A 51 7.86 -5.32 -10.99
C LEU A 51 6.80 -4.24 -11.21
N ALA A 52 6.94 -3.08 -10.58
CA ALA A 52 5.94 -2.01 -10.71
C ALA A 52 5.78 -1.57 -12.19
N LYS A 53 6.90 -1.25 -12.86
CA LYS A 53 6.88 -0.92 -14.31
C LYS A 53 6.41 -2.09 -15.17
N GLY A 54 6.70 -3.33 -14.74
CA GLY A 54 6.25 -4.54 -15.41
C GLY A 54 4.74 -4.70 -15.40
N TYR A 55 4.05 -4.38 -14.29
CA TYR A 55 2.59 -4.36 -14.22
C TYR A 55 2.00 -3.35 -15.20
N ALA A 56 2.48 -2.11 -15.20
CA ALA A 56 2.04 -1.08 -16.12
C ALA A 56 2.24 -1.49 -17.59
N LYS A 57 3.42 -2.00 -17.94
CA LYS A 57 3.73 -2.49 -19.28
C LYS A 57 2.78 -3.59 -19.74
N ARG A 58 2.55 -4.61 -18.91
CA ARG A 58 1.64 -5.71 -19.24
C ARG A 58 0.20 -5.23 -19.42
N TYR A 59 -0.26 -4.33 -18.55
CA TYR A 59 -1.59 -3.73 -18.68
C TYR A 59 -1.74 -3.00 -20.01
N ASN A 60 -0.82 -2.10 -20.34
CA ASN A 60 -0.86 -1.28 -21.55
C ASN A 60 -0.75 -2.13 -22.84
N ASN A 61 -0.03 -3.25 -22.77
CA ASN A 61 0.12 -4.19 -23.90
C ASN A 61 -1.02 -5.24 -23.98
N ASN A 62 -2.00 -5.21 -23.08
CA ASN A 62 -3.03 -6.23 -22.94
C ASN A 62 -2.46 -7.66 -22.73
N GLU A 63 -1.37 -7.78 -21.96
CA GLU A 63 -0.72 -9.04 -21.62
C GLU A 63 -1.24 -9.58 -20.29
N GLY A 64 -1.61 -10.86 -20.24
CA GLY A 64 -2.05 -11.54 -19.01
C GLY A 64 -3.39 -11.03 -18.47
N ASN A 65 -3.54 -11.02 -17.14
CA ASN A 65 -4.78 -10.55 -16.49
C ASN A 65 -4.76 -9.01 -16.36
N PRO A 66 -5.64 -8.29 -17.07
CA PRO A 66 -5.64 -6.82 -17.07
C PRO A 66 -6.05 -6.25 -15.70
N GLU A 67 -6.91 -6.92 -14.95
CA GLU A 67 -7.35 -6.46 -13.62
C GLU A 67 -6.22 -6.51 -12.62
N PHE A 68 -5.54 -7.63 -12.57
CA PHE A 68 -4.38 -7.85 -11.72
C PHE A 68 -3.23 -6.87 -12.05
N ASN A 69 -2.92 -6.70 -13.34
CA ASN A 69 -1.84 -5.82 -13.78
C ASN A 69 -2.16 -4.34 -13.50
N TYR A 70 -3.41 -3.91 -13.77
CA TYR A 70 -3.83 -2.55 -13.43
C TYR A 70 -3.77 -2.29 -11.93
N ALA A 71 -4.33 -3.19 -11.12
CA ALA A 71 -4.31 -3.04 -9.67
C ALA A 71 -2.89 -3.05 -9.10
N GLY A 72 -2.00 -3.92 -9.64
CA GLY A 72 -0.58 -3.92 -9.27
C GLY A 72 0.09 -2.59 -9.56
N ALA A 73 -0.06 -2.04 -10.77
CA ALA A 73 0.47 -0.73 -11.14
C ALA A 73 -0.12 0.40 -10.28
N PHE A 74 -1.43 0.38 -10.04
CA PHE A 74 -2.13 1.35 -9.20
C PHE A 74 -1.59 1.35 -7.76
N LEU A 75 -1.48 0.19 -7.12
CA LEU A 75 -1.00 0.08 -5.75
C LEU A 75 0.45 0.55 -5.61
N HIS A 76 1.31 0.27 -6.59
CA HIS A 76 2.68 0.79 -6.59
C HIS A 76 2.73 2.32 -6.80
N ASN A 77 1.79 2.90 -7.55
CA ASN A 77 1.62 4.35 -7.68
C ASN A 77 1.10 5.02 -6.39
N VAL A 78 0.48 4.24 -5.50
CA VAL A 78 0.17 4.69 -4.14
C VAL A 78 1.37 4.47 -3.20
N TYR A 79 2.08 3.36 -3.34
CA TYR A 79 3.15 2.93 -2.43
C TYR A 79 4.40 3.80 -2.52
N PHE A 80 5.03 3.94 -3.68
CA PHE A 80 6.33 4.63 -3.80
C PHE A 80 6.28 6.12 -3.50
N PRO A 81 5.26 6.90 -3.92
CA PRO A 81 5.23 8.34 -3.63
C PRO A 81 5.12 8.70 -2.15
N GLN A 82 4.77 7.75 -1.28
CA GLN A 82 4.69 7.99 0.16
C GLN A 82 6.03 7.93 0.90
N PHE A 83 7.14 7.69 0.19
CA PHE A 83 8.45 7.59 0.82
C PHE A 83 9.25 8.88 0.70
N ARG A 84 10.21 8.99 1.58
CA ARG A 84 11.14 10.09 1.73
C ARG A 84 12.48 9.60 2.29
N GLU A 85 13.44 10.49 2.41
CA GLU A 85 14.69 10.23 3.12
C GLU A 85 14.47 9.64 4.53
N VAL A 86 15.40 8.78 4.97
CA VAL A 86 15.36 8.13 6.28
C VAL A 86 15.39 9.16 7.42
N ARG A 87 14.55 8.94 8.42
CA ARG A 87 14.50 9.71 9.68
C ARG A 87 14.25 8.77 10.85
N ASP A 88 15.19 8.67 11.77
CA ASP A 88 15.10 7.74 12.91
C ASP A 88 13.88 7.98 13.80
N ASN A 89 13.50 9.23 14.02
CA ASN A 89 12.33 9.63 14.83
C ASN A 89 11.16 10.08 13.94
N ASN A 90 10.89 9.36 12.87
CA ASN A 90 9.84 9.71 11.93
C ASN A 90 8.45 9.34 12.50
N LYS A 91 7.71 10.34 12.92
CA LYS A 91 6.35 10.20 13.49
C LYS A 91 5.36 11.07 12.72
N PRO A 92 4.06 10.71 12.74
CA PRO A 92 3.00 11.57 12.18
C PRO A 92 2.99 12.92 12.85
N ASN A 93 2.73 13.96 12.05
CA ASN A 93 2.64 15.35 12.50
C ASN A 93 1.37 16.01 11.94
N GLY A 94 1.11 17.23 12.39
CA GLY A 94 -0.02 18.03 11.91
C GLY A 94 -1.35 17.27 11.98
N PRO A 95 -2.21 17.37 10.94
CA PRO A 95 -3.53 16.75 10.93
C PRO A 95 -3.49 15.22 11.08
N MET A 96 -2.45 14.56 10.55
CA MET A 96 -2.34 13.10 10.63
C MET A 96 -2.02 12.61 12.05
N LYS A 97 -1.32 13.40 12.86
CA LYS A 97 -1.14 13.09 14.28
C LYS A 97 -2.48 13.01 14.98
N GLY A 98 -3.32 14.04 14.85
CA GLY A 98 -4.66 14.05 15.45
C GLY A 98 -5.58 12.95 14.94
N PHE A 99 -5.48 12.60 13.63
CA PHE A 99 -6.21 11.48 13.05
C PHE A 99 -5.83 10.15 13.71
N ILE A 100 -4.54 9.87 13.85
CA ILE A 100 -4.05 8.64 14.48
C ILE A 100 -4.41 8.61 15.97
N GLU A 101 -4.23 9.71 16.70
CA GLU A 101 -4.62 9.79 18.12
C GLU A 101 -6.13 9.55 18.32
N LYS A 102 -6.96 10.08 17.45
CA LYS A 102 -8.41 9.88 17.49
C LYS A 102 -8.82 8.41 17.31
N HIS A 103 -8.19 7.69 16.38
CA HIS A 103 -8.62 6.35 16.00
C HIS A 103 -7.91 5.23 16.79
N PHE A 104 -6.67 5.48 17.24
CA PHE A 104 -5.81 4.46 17.85
C PHE A 104 -5.29 4.84 19.25
N GLY A 105 -5.54 6.07 19.71
CA GLY A 105 -5.03 6.59 20.98
C GLY A 105 -3.58 7.03 20.90
N THR A 106 -2.64 6.16 20.48
CA THR A 106 -1.22 6.52 20.31
C THR A 106 -0.66 6.00 18.98
N TYR A 107 0.48 6.58 18.57
CA TYR A 107 1.20 6.11 17.39
C TYR A 107 1.72 4.68 17.54
N GLU A 108 2.15 4.34 18.73
CA GLU A 108 2.64 2.99 19.06
C GLU A 108 1.54 1.92 19.00
N VAL A 109 0.31 2.26 19.40
CA VAL A 109 -0.86 1.38 19.24
C VAL A 109 -1.21 1.21 17.76
N PHE A 110 -1.22 2.29 17.01
CA PHE A 110 -1.40 2.25 15.55
C PHE A 110 -0.39 1.31 14.87
N GLN A 111 0.91 1.44 15.18
CA GLN A 111 1.94 0.58 14.61
C GLN A 111 1.74 -0.91 14.95
N LYS A 112 1.33 -1.22 16.19
CA LYS A 112 1.02 -2.59 16.62
C LYS A 112 -0.20 -3.17 15.89
N GLU A 113 -1.21 -2.35 15.63
CA GLU A 113 -2.38 -2.79 14.90
C GLU A 113 -2.06 -3.05 13.43
N VAL A 114 -1.24 -2.21 12.79
CA VAL A 114 -0.71 -2.47 11.44
C VAL A 114 0.11 -3.76 11.43
N GLU A 115 1.01 -3.99 12.40
CA GLU A 115 1.80 -5.22 12.49
C GLU A 115 0.89 -6.45 12.65
N PHE A 116 -0.10 -6.38 13.53
CA PHE A 116 -1.05 -7.47 13.75
C PHE A 116 -1.80 -7.84 12.47
N LYS A 117 -2.33 -6.85 11.75
CA LYS A 117 -3.03 -7.07 10.48
C LYS A 117 -2.12 -7.58 9.37
N ALA A 118 -0.91 -7.03 9.26
CA ALA A 118 0.08 -7.47 8.27
C ALA A 118 0.49 -8.93 8.50
N MET A 119 0.78 -9.31 9.75
CA MET A 119 1.17 -10.69 10.09
C MET A 119 0.05 -11.71 9.92
N ALA A 120 -1.20 -11.29 9.85
CA ALA A 120 -2.35 -12.15 9.59
C ALA A 120 -2.59 -12.41 8.08
N ILE A 121 -1.86 -11.74 7.19
CA ILE A 121 -1.96 -12.00 5.74
C ILE A 121 -1.28 -13.34 5.44
N GLU A 122 -2.07 -14.27 4.92
CA GLU A 122 -1.59 -15.55 4.40
C GLU A 122 -1.12 -15.36 2.94
N GLY A 123 0.19 -15.53 2.70
CA GLY A 123 0.77 -15.32 1.36
C GLY A 123 1.13 -13.86 1.08
N SER A 124 0.71 -13.35 -0.08
CA SER A 124 1.04 -12.02 -0.58
C SER A 124 -0.14 -11.06 -0.52
N GLY A 125 0.12 -9.80 -0.21
CA GLY A 125 -0.93 -8.80 -0.12
C GLY A 125 -0.40 -7.45 0.34
N TRP A 126 -1.29 -6.63 0.87
CA TRP A 126 -1.00 -5.28 1.35
C TRP A 126 -1.75 -5.02 2.64
N VAL A 127 -1.16 -4.25 3.54
CA VAL A 127 -1.87 -3.68 4.70
C VAL A 127 -1.92 -2.17 4.55
N TYR A 128 -3.06 -1.56 4.89
CA TYR A 128 -3.22 -0.13 4.70
C TYR A 128 -4.07 0.54 5.78
N LEU A 129 -3.77 1.82 6.01
CA LEU A 129 -4.63 2.71 6.77
C LEU A 129 -5.67 3.30 5.81
N ALA A 130 -6.93 3.04 6.08
CA ALA A 130 -8.04 3.57 5.31
C ALA A 130 -8.49 4.95 5.81
N SER A 131 -9.18 5.71 4.95
CA SER A 131 -9.69 7.04 5.28
C SER A 131 -10.77 7.06 6.39
N ASP A 132 -11.39 5.90 6.65
CA ASP A 132 -12.32 5.69 7.77
C ASP A 132 -11.62 5.43 9.13
N GLY A 133 -10.28 5.45 9.16
CA GLY A 133 -9.48 5.22 10.35
C GLY A 133 -9.29 3.75 10.73
N LYS A 134 -9.60 2.81 9.85
CA LYS A 134 -9.38 1.38 10.08
C LYS A 134 -8.13 0.88 9.40
N ILE A 135 -7.50 -0.14 9.96
CA ILE A 135 -6.46 -0.92 9.28
C ILE A 135 -7.14 -2.07 8.54
N LYS A 136 -6.90 -2.10 7.22
CA LYS A 136 -7.47 -3.08 6.30
C LYS A 136 -6.35 -3.81 5.54
N THR A 137 -6.71 -4.92 4.90
CA THR A 137 -5.80 -5.71 4.06
C THR A 137 -6.36 -5.85 2.64
N ILE A 138 -5.47 -6.06 1.69
CA ILE A 138 -5.77 -6.42 0.31
C ILE A 138 -5.03 -7.72 0.05
N GLU A 139 -5.75 -8.76 -0.36
CA GLU A 139 -5.15 -9.98 -0.86
C GLU A 139 -4.72 -9.78 -2.31
N GLU A 140 -3.54 -10.27 -2.67
CA GLU A 140 -2.95 -10.06 -3.99
C GLU A 140 -2.97 -8.58 -4.42
N HIS A 141 -3.67 -8.24 -5.53
CA HIS A 141 -3.81 -6.87 -6.04
C HIS A 141 -5.27 -6.53 -6.28
N GLU A 142 -5.77 -5.53 -5.56
CA GLU A 142 -7.11 -4.99 -5.75
C GLU A 142 -7.10 -3.47 -5.56
N VAL A 143 -7.78 -2.74 -6.44
CA VAL A 143 -7.89 -1.28 -6.35
C VAL A 143 -8.77 -0.89 -5.17
N ARG A 144 -8.29 0.06 -4.36
CA ARG A 144 -9.04 0.69 -3.27
C ARG A 144 -8.87 2.21 -3.38
N ASP A 145 -9.94 2.95 -3.18
CA ASP A 145 -9.96 4.42 -3.28
C ASP A 145 -9.86 5.12 -1.92
N ASP A 146 -9.83 4.35 -0.84
CA ASP A 146 -9.79 4.82 0.55
C ASP A 146 -8.39 4.73 1.20
N ILE A 147 -7.33 4.46 0.45
CA ILE A 147 -5.98 4.26 0.97
C ILE A 147 -5.34 5.60 1.38
N LEU A 148 -4.94 5.71 2.63
CA LEU A 148 -4.10 6.79 3.13
C LEU A 148 -2.62 6.40 3.16
N LEU A 149 -2.28 5.33 3.88
CA LEU A 149 -0.95 4.73 3.99
C LEU A 149 -1.02 3.29 3.50
N LEU A 150 -0.04 2.85 2.73
CA LEU A 150 0.02 1.50 2.15
C LEU A 150 1.37 0.83 2.45
N ILE A 151 1.34 -0.40 2.94
CA ILE A 151 2.53 -1.23 3.16
C ILE A 151 2.42 -2.46 2.28
N ASP A 152 3.44 -2.70 1.47
CA ASP A 152 3.55 -3.89 0.64
C ASP A 152 3.97 -5.09 1.49
N TRP A 153 3.24 -6.20 1.38
CA TRP A 153 3.49 -7.45 2.10
C TRP A 153 3.87 -8.62 1.18
N TRP A 154 4.18 -8.31 -0.08
CA TRP A 154 4.76 -9.24 -1.01
C TRP A 154 6.25 -9.47 -0.69
N GLU A 155 6.76 -10.68 -0.95
CA GLU A 155 8.16 -11.02 -0.65
C GLU A 155 9.16 -10.09 -1.33
N HIS A 156 8.89 -9.63 -2.54
CA HIS A 156 9.77 -8.73 -3.26
C HIS A 156 10.02 -7.38 -2.56
N ALA A 157 9.13 -6.98 -1.65
CA ALA A 157 9.29 -5.74 -0.89
C ALA A 157 10.33 -5.84 0.22
N PHE A 158 10.65 -7.05 0.70
CA PHE A 158 11.50 -7.23 1.88
C PHE A 158 12.56 -8.32 1.78
N ILE A 159 12.42 -9.29 0.87
CA ILE A 159 13.27 -10.50 0.88
C ILE A 159 14.77 -10.20 0.71
N LEU A 160 15.14 -9.23 -0.12
CA LEU A 160 16.52 -8.89 -0.40
C LEU A 160 17.22 -8.17 0.76
N ASP A 161 16.47 -7.37 1.53
CA ASP A 161 17.02 -6.54 2.62
C ASP A 161 16.86 -7.18 4.00
N TYR A 162 15.81 -7.97 4.20
CA TYR A 162 15.39 -8.47 5.50
C TYR A 162 15.24 -9.99 5.57
N GLY A 163 15.37 -10.71 4.44
CA GLY A 163 15.07 -12.13 4.39
C GLY A 163 13.64 -12.40 4.88
N SER A 164 13.49 -13.33 5.83
CA SER A 164 12.18 -13.66 6.42
C SER A 164 11.76 -12.77 7.60
N ASP A 165 12.59 -11.78 8.00
CA ASP A 165 12.28 -10.90 9.15
C ASP A 165 11.31 -9.77 8.75
N LYS A 166 10.05 -10.17 8.49
CA LYS A 166 8.96 -9.26 8.14
C LYS A 166 8.71 -8.17 9.20
N LYS A 167 8.91 -8.49 10.49
CA LYS A 167 8.74 -7.50 11.57
C LYS A 167 9.80 -6.41 11.51
N LYS A 168 11.04 -6.76 11.19
CA LYS A 168 12.12 -5.78 11.00
C LYS A 168 11.82 -4.91 9.78
N TYR A 169 11.42 -5.50 8.65
CA TYR A 169 10.99 -4.76 7.47
C TYR A 169 9.95 -3.70 7.82
N LEU A 170 8.86 -4.10 8.48
CA LEU A 170 7.80 -3.17 8.86
C LEU A 170 8.31 -2.06 9.79
N ARG A 171 9.10 -2.42 10.82
CA ARG A 171 9.66 -1.46 11.77
C ARG A 171 10.58 -0.44 11.09
N GLU A 172 11.41 -0.87 10.14
CA GLU A 172 12.30 0.02 9.41
C GLU A 172 11.53 0.89 8.40
N THR A 173 10.48 0.38 7.77
CA THR A 173 9.65 1.13 6.81
C THR A 173 9.08 2.41 7.42
N TRP A 174 8.74 2.44 8.71
CA TRP A 174 8.26 3.66 9.37
C TRP A 174 9.22 4.83 9.26
N LYS A 175 10.52 4.59 9.15
CA LYS A 175 11.55 5.63 9.05
C LYS A 175 11.51 6.42 7.75
N ILE A 176 10.91 5.88 6.70
CA ILE A 176 10.85 6.51 5.37
C ILE A 176 9.45 7.01 4.98
N ILE A 177 8.44 6.86 5.82
CA ILE A 177 7.09 7.35 5.52
C ILE A 177 7.07 8.89 5.48
N ASN A 178 6.57 9.46 4.39
CA ASN A 178 6.29 10.89 4.26
C ASN A 178 4.88 11.22 4.77
N TRP A 179 4.77 11.57 6.04
CA TRP A 179 3.49 11.88 6.68
C TRP A 179 2.75 13.06 6.04
N ASN A 180 3.43 13.93 5.31
CA ASN A 180 2.78 15.00 4.56
C ASN A 180 1.96 14.45 3.38
N VAL A 181 2.48 13.43 2.68
CA VAL A 181 1.74 12.74 1.61
C VAL A 181 0.48 12.08 2.18
N ILE A 182 0.61 11.40 3.33
CA ILE A 182 -0.52 10.76 3.99
C ILE A 182 -1.57 11.79 4.41
N SER A 183 -1.14 12.93 4.97
CA SER A 183 -2.03 14.05 5.32
C SER A 183 -2.76 14.63 4.11
N THR A 184 -2.07 14.73 2.96
CA THR A 184 -2.67 15.22 1.71
C THR A 184 -3.77 14.28 1.22
N ARG A 185 -3.52 12.97 1.23
CA ARG A 185 -4.52 11.95 0.85
C ARG A 185 -5.75 12.02 1.74
N TRP A 186 -5.55 12.16 3.07
CA TRP A 186 -6.66 12.34 3.99
C TRP A 186 -7.45 13.62 3.69
N GLY A 187 -6.79 14.76 3.49
CA GLY A 187 -7.44 16.01 3.12
C GLY A 187 -8.24 15.93 1.81
N GLN A 188 -7.83 15.08 0.86
CA GLN A 188 -8.57 14.81 -0.37
C GLN A 188 -9.79 13.90 -0.13
N SER A 189 -9.67 12.91 0.77
CA SER A 189 -10.76 11.96 1.06
C SER A 189 -11.94 12.61 1.78
N VAL A 190 -11.69 13.61 2.64
CA VAL A 190 -12.76 14.32 3.37
C VAL A 190 -13.46 15.42 2.57
N ARG A 191 -13.00 15.69 1.34
CA ARG A 191 -13.61 16.67 0.42
C ARG A 191 -14.50 16.01 -0.64
N LYS A 192 -14.49 14.70 -0.72
CA LYS A 192 -15.39 13.90 -1.56
C LYS A 192 -16.71 13.62 -0.84
#